data_3839d1dec210397a5401876a569b6ef2
#
_entry.id   3839d1dec210397a5401876a569b6ef2
#
_cell.length_a   1.000
_cell.length_b   1.000
_cell.length_c   1.000
_cell.angle_alpha   90.00
_cell.angle_beta   90.00
_cell.angle_gamma   90.00
#
_symmetry.space_group_name_H-M   'P 1'
#
loop_
_entity.id
_entity.type
_entity.pdbx_description
1 polymer ?
#
loop_
_entity_poly.entity_id
_entity_poly.type
_entity_poly.pdbx_seq_one_letter_code
_entity_poly.pdbx_strand_id
1 'polypeptide(L)'
;MMRAFYGIALGSLLLLAGSIVAYAQGGSAQPDGFTNLQVWPVDTPRAVVLNFMNAFNRSLGVECNYCHVQHDGKFDFASDEKREKRVARKMILFRDSINVELAAIVDKPVTAGPTSVEARPGAPTRVLCASCHHGLPIPVPLGEVISEAEKSGGAIAGLAKFKELRAKFYGGQQYDFTEYALVGIATTALNAKRPDDALKYLQANLEYFPKSSMTYQAMAQAKNAKGDKGAAIKDLETAVQLDPQNVQAKNQLQQLKGQ
;
A
#
# COMPACT_ATOMS: atom_id res chain seq x y z
N MET A 1 -43.39 19.40 65.96
CA MET A 1 -44.29 18.61 65.04
C MET A 1 -43.81 18.79 63.63
N MET A 2 -43.48 17.76 62.99
CA MET A 2 -43.61 17.36 61.59
C MET A 2 -42.40 16.64 61.05
N ARG A 3 -42.73 15.49 60.57
CA ARG A 3 -41.89 14.32 60.29
C ARG A 3 -41.03 14.52 59.01
N ALA A 4 -39.77 14.04 59.09
CA ALA A 4 -38.88 13.83 57.99
C ALA A 4 -39.33 12.63 57.18
N PHE A 5 -39.38 12.76 55.83
CA PHE A 5 -39.43 11.59 54.93
C PHE A 5 -38.08 11.47 54.22
N TYR A 6 -37.41 10.37 54.51
CA TYR A 6 -36.23 9.89 53.75
C TYR A 6 -36.74 9.19 52.50
N GLY A 7 -36.41 9.73 51.34
CA GLY A 7 -36.58 9.06 50.06
C GLY A 7 -35.27 8.36 49.66
N ILE A 8 -35.32 7.03 49.66
CA ILE A 8 -34.21 6.20 49.18
C ILE A 8 -34.29 6.16 47.64
N ALA A 9 -33.33 6.77 46.98
CA ALA A 9 -33.14 6.64 45.55
C ALA A 9 -32.40 5.32 45.27
N LEU A 10 -33.10 4.32 44.72
CA LEU A 10 -32.50 3.12 44.15
C LEU A 10 -31.82 3.49 42.84
N GLY A 11 -30.49 3.56 42.88
CA GLY A 11 -29.66 3.64 41.69
C GLY A 11 -29.72 2.31 40.93
N SER A 12 -30.32 2.33 39.76
CA SER A 12 -30.28 1.20 38.82
C SER A 12 -28.88 1.09 38.19
N LEU A 13 -28.11 0.16 38.65
CA LEU A 13 -26.82 -0.22 38.07
C LEU A 13 -27.09 -1.00 36.78
N LEU A 14 -27.05 -0.34 35.64
CA LEU A 14 -27.04 -0.96 34.30
C LEU A 14 -25.71 -1.68 34.10
N LEU A 15 -25.72 -2.98 34.37
CA LEU A 15 -24.63 -3.88 33.93
C LEU A 15 -24.70 -4.00 32.40
N LEU A 16 -23.80 -3.29 31.73
CA LEU A 16 -23.46 -3.54 30.34
C LEU A 16 -22.78 -4.90 30.25
N ALA A 17 -23.57 -5.94 29.99
CA ALA A 17 -23.08 -7.26 29.63
C ALA A 17 -22.43 -7.14 28.23
N GLY A 18 -21.12 -6.89 28.21
CA GLY A 18 -20.31 -7.04 27.00
C GLY A 18 -20.37 -8.49 26.56
N SER A 19 -21.05 -8.76 25.46
CA SER A 19 -21.07 -10.08 24.84
C SER A 19 -19.69 -10.38 24.31
N ILE A 20 -18.84 -11.02 25.12
CA ILE A 20 -17.64 -11.69 24.66
C ILE A 20 -18.13 -12.86 23.82
N VAL A 21 -18.11 -12.73 22.50
CA VAL A 21 -18.28 -13.87 21.60
C VAL A 21 -17.05 -14.76 21.79
N ALA A 22 -17.18 -15.73 22.71
CA ALA A 22 -16.20 -16.80 22.84
C ALA A 22 -16.28 -17.65 21.56
N TYR A 23 -15.29 -17.55 20.69
CA TYR A 23 -15.13 -18.51 19.61
C TYR A 23 -14.83 -19.87 20.25
N ALA A 24 -15.85 -20.72 20.34
CA ALA A 24 -15.71 -22.09 20.79
C ALA A 24 -14.78 -22.84 19.81
N GLN A 25 -13.60 -23.22 20.26
CA GLN A 25 -12.73 -24.19 19.58
C GLN A 25 -13.36 -25.59 19.75
N GLY A 26 -14.41 -25.86 19.01
CA GLY A 26 -15.02 -27.17 18.93
C GLY A 26 -14.87 -27.69 17.51
N GLY A 27 -13.98 -28.67 17.31
CA GLY A 27 -13.76 -29.32 16.03
C GLY A 27 -14.96 -30.17 15.60
N SER A 28 -16.06 -29.54 15.17
CA SER A 28 -17.13 -30.20 14.42
C SER A 28 -16.75 -30.18 12.94
N ALA A 29 -16.78 -31.33 12.27
CA ALA A 29 -16.59 -31.44 10.84
C ALA A 29 -17.55 -30.49 10.13
N GLN A 30 -17.01 -29.60 9.28
CA GLN A 30 -17.82 -28.62 8.57
C GLN A 30 -18.61 -29.33 7.46
N PRO A 31 -19.88 -28.94 7.23
CA PRO A 31 -20.75 -29.56 6.22
C PRO A 31 -20.10 -29.65 4.82
N ASP A 32 -19.23 -28.71 4.48
CA ASP A 32 -18.54 -28.61 3.18
C ASP A 32 -17.09 -29.10 3.19
N GLY A 33 -16.66 -29.80 4.23
CA GLY A 33 -15.34 -30.45 4.31
C GLY A 33 -14.18 -29.52 4.70
N PHE A 34 -14.44 -28.31 5.21
CA PHE A 34 -13.40 -27.48 5.81
C PHE A 34 -13.20 -27.83 7.27
N THR A 35 -11.96 -28.10 7.69
CA THR A 35 -11.63 -28.51 9.05
C THR A 35 -10.91 -27.44 9.87
N ASN A 36 -10.51 -26.31 9.23
CA ASN A 36 -9.74 -25.26 9.90
C ASN A 36 -10.17 -23.85 9.44
N LEU A 37 -11.49 -23.59 9.41
CA LEU A 37 -12.01 -22.26 9.13
C LEU A 37 -12.06 -21.45 10.44
N GLN A 38 -11.24 -20.36 10.54
CA GLN A 38 -11.06 -19.63 11.80
C GLN A 38 -11.54 -18.16 11.72
N VAL A 39 -11.73 -17.59 10.54
CA VAL A 39 -12.10 -16.17 10.34
C VAL A 39 -13.55 -15.99 9.90
N TRP A 40 -14.19 -17.06 9.51
CA TRP A 40 -15.60 -17.08 9.11
C TRP A 40 -16.38 -18.11 9.92
N PRO A 41 -17.70 -17.98 10.01
CA PRO A 41 -18.54 -18.99 10.63
C PRO A 41 -18.28 -20.38 10.05
N VAL A 42 -18.39 -21.40 10.87
CA VAL A 42 -18.08 -22.79 10.48
C VAL A 42 -19.03 -23.33 9.40
N ASP A 43 -20.20 -22.77 9.28
CA ASP A 43 -21.23 -23.08 8.30
C ASP A 43 -21.15 -22.23 7.02
N THR A 44 -20.08 -21.46 6.85
CA THR A 44 -19.88 -20.66 5.62
C THR A 44 -19.84 -21.56 4.40
N PRO A 45 -20.73 -21.34 3.40
CA PRO A 45 -20.79 -22.17 2.21
C PRO A 45 -19.44 -22.23 1.46
N ARG A 46 -19.08 -23.43 0.95
CA ARG A 46 -17.83 -23.65 0.25
C ARG A 46 -17.61 -22.66 -0.91
N ALA A 47 -18.63 -22.37 -1.69
CA ALA A 47 -18.55 -21.44 -2.81
C ALA A 47 -18.15 -20.02 -2.34
N VAL A 48 -18.62 -19.59 -1.19
CA VAL A 48 -18.29 -18.29 -0.58
C VAL A 48 -16.80 -18.27 -0.18
N VAL A 49 -16.31 -19.30 0.50
CA VAL A 49 -14.89 -19.39 0.88
C VAL A 49 -14.00 -19.38 -0.36
N LEU A 50 -14.33 -20.16 -1.40
CA LEU A 50 -13.54 -20.19 -2.64
C LEU A 50 -13.54 -18.83 -3.37
N ASN A 51 -14.64 -18.10 -3.35
CA ASN A 51 -14.68 -16.75 -3.91
C ASN A 51 -13.73 -15.80 -3.18
N PHE A 52 -13.63 -15.91 -1.84
CA PHE A 52 -12.64 -15.15 -1.08
C PHE A 52 -11.21 -15.54 -1.41
N MET A 53 -10.89 -16.84 -1.48
CA MET A 53 -9.55 -17.29 -1.85
C MET A 53 -9.14 -16.76 -3.23
N ASN A 54 -10.06 -16.80 -4.21
CA ASN A 54 -9.82 -16.22 -5.53
C ASN A 54 -9.65 -14.70 -5.49
N ALA A 55 -10.40 -14.00 -4.62
CA ALA A 55 -10.23 -12.57 -4.43
C ALA A 55 -8.86 -12.24 -3.81
N PHE A 56 -8.38 -13.03 -2.85
CA PHE A 56 -7.04 -12.87 -2.27
C PHE A 56 -5.96 -13.10 -3.32
N ASN A 57 -6.05 -14.16 -4.12
CA ASN A 57 -5.10 -14.41 -5.21
C ASN A 57 -4.96 -13.19 -6.12
N ARG A 58 -6.08 -12.61 -6.55
CA ARG A 58 -6.07 -11.41 -7.39
C ARG A 58 -5.53 -10.17 -6.68
N SER A 59 -5.95 -9.96 -5.43
CA SER A 59 -5.55 -8.77 -4.65
C SER A 59 -4.07 -8.77 -4.27
N LEU A 60 -3.49 -9.96 -4.11
CA LEU A 60 -2.10 -10.16 -3.68
C LEU A 60 -1.16 -10.53 -4.84
N GLY A 61 -1.70 -10.87 -6.01
CA GLY A 61 -0.91 -11.34 -7.15
C GLY A 61 -0.23 -12.68 -6.90
N VAL A 62 -0.87 -13.59 -6.17
CA VAL A 62 -0.30 -14.89 -5.77
C VAL A 62 -1.22 -16.04 -6.15
N GLU A 63 -0.72 -17.27 -6.02
CA GLU A 63 -1.46 -18.51 -6.20
C GLU A 63 -1.72 -19.22 -4.85
N CYS A 64 -2.52 -20.30 -4.87
CA CYS A 64 -2.92 -21.05 -3.68
C CYS A 64 -1.73 -21.55 -2.86
N ASN A 65 -0.65 -21.96 -3.53
CA ASN A 65 0.57 -22.46 -2.90
C ASN A 65 1.34 -21.39 -2.12
N TYR A 66 1.05 -20.12 -2.28
CA TYR A 66 1.66 -19.06 -1.48
C TYR A 66 1.24 -19.17 0.00
N CYS A 67 -0.04 -19.44 0.26
CA CYS A 67 -0.59 -19.56 1.62
C CYS A 67 -0.84 -20.98 2.10
N HIS A 68 -0.97 -21.95 1.20
CA HIS A 68 -1.31 -23.33 1.54
C HIS A 68 -0.15 -24.30 1.21
N VAL A 69 0.08 -25.27 2.09
CA VAL A 69 1.05 -26.34 1.83
C VAL A 69 0.55 -27.30 0.78
N GLN A 70 1.48 -27.90 0.08
CA GLN A 70 1.22 -28.92 -0.93
C GLN A 70 2.14 -30.12 -0.67
N HIS A 71 1.54 -31.31 -0.56
CA HIS A 71 2.22 -32.59 -0.41
C HIS A 71 1.84 -33.49 -1.58
N ASP A 72 2.79 -34.01 -2.32
CA ASP A 72 2.59 -34.91 -3.45
C ASP A 72 1.56 -34.39 -4.48
N GLY A 73 1.62 -33.08 -4.77
CA GLY A 73 0.72 -32.40 -5.70
C GLY A 73 -0.69 -32.11 -5.17
N LYS A 74 -1.00 -32.45 -3.93
CA LYS A 74 -2.28 -32.19 -3.28
C LYS A 74 -2.16 -31.09 -2.22
N PHE A 75 -3.10 -30.14 -2.22
CA PHE A 75 -3.12 -29.08 -1.21
C PHE A 75 -3.66 -29.59 0.13
N ASP A 76 -2.94 -29.27 1.21
CA ASP A 76 -3.46 -29.31 2.57
C ASP A 76 -3.96 -27.90 2.96
N PHE A 77 -5.24 -27.66 2.68
CA PHE A 77 -5.88 -26.40 3.02
C PHE A 77 -6.10 -26.22 4.54
N ALA A 78 -6.03 -27.29 5.31
CA ALA A 78 -6.22 -27.25 6.76
C ALA A 78 -4.94 -26.86 7.50
N SER A 79 -3.77 -27.23 6.99
CA SER A 79 -2.48 -26.95 7.64
C SER A 79 -2.26 -25.45 7.88
N ASP A 80 -1.74 -25.11 9.05
CA ASP A 80 -1.30 -23.77 9.46
C ASP A 80 0.23 -23.64 9.46
N GLU A 81 0.93 -24.54 8.80
CA GLU A 81 2.40 -24.52 8.74
C GLU A 81 2.92 -23.21 8.12
N LYS A 82 2.30 -22.75 7.03
CA LYS A 82 2.73 -21.52 6.35
C LYS A 82 2.40 -20.26 7.15
N ARG A 83 3.44 -19.46 7.37
CA ARG A 83 3.33 -18.15 8.02
C ARG A 83 2.34 -17.23 7.29
N GLU A 84 2.35 -17.26 5.97
CA GLU A 84 1.51 -16.43 5.07
C GLU A 84 0.02 -16.66 5.34
N LYS A 85 -0.41 -17.90 5.54
CA LYS A 85 -1.79 -18.24 5.91
C LYS A 85 -2.18 -17.65 7.26
N ARG A 86 -1.28 -17.77 8.26
CA ARG A 86 -1.53 -17.21 9.60
C ARG A 86 -1.58 -15.68 9.58
N VAL A 87 -0.73 -15.04 8.77
CA VAL A 87 -0.74 -13.59 8.56
C VAL A 87 -2.02 -13.16 7.84
N ALA A 88 -2.43 -13.87 6.79
CA ALA A 88 -3.65 -13.57 6.04
C ALA A 88 -4.89 -13.52 6.94
N ARG A 89 -5.04 -14.46 7.88
CA ARG A 89 -6.14 -14.41 8.87
C ARG A 89 -6.15 -13.13 9.70
N LYS A 90 -4.97 -12.70 10.17
CA LYS A 90 -4.85 -11.45 10.93
C LYS A 90 -5.17 -10.22 10.06
N MET A 91 -4.75 -10.24 8.80
CA MET A 91 -5.03 -9.16 7.85
C MET A 91 -6.52 -9.08 7.48
N ILE A 92 -7.23 -10.21 7.43
CA ILE A 92 -8.69 -10.21 7.22
C ILE A 92 -9.37 -9.50 8.40
N LEU A 93 -9.05 -9.87 9.63
CA LEU A 93 -9.61 -9.25 10.85
C LEU A 93 -9.25 -7.76 10.93
N PHE A 94 -8.03 -7.40 10.61
CA PHE A 94 -7.59 -6.01 10.57
C PHE A 94 -8.36 -5.19 9.54
N ARG A 95 -8.53 -5.69 8.30
CA ARG A 95 -9.37 -5.05 7.29
C ARG A 95 -10.80 -4.85 7.78
N ASP A 96 -11.37 -5.85 8.43
CA ASP A 96 -12.74 -5.80 8.93
C ASP A 96 -12.87 -4.74 10.04
N SER A 97 -11.91 -4.61 10.95
CA SER A 97 -11.90 -3.54 11.95
C SER A 97 -11.83 -2.14 11.32
N ILE A 98 -10.97 -1.94 10.33
CA ILE A 98 -10.92 -0.67 9.58
C ILE A 98 -12.28 -0.35 8.95
N ASN A 99 -12.94 -1.32 8.36
CA ASN A 99 -14.23 -1.10 7.71
C ASN A 99 -15.35 -0.76 8.70
N VAL A 100 -15.30 -1.30 9.93
CA VAL A 100 -16.23 -0.92 11.01
C VAL A 100 -16.02 0.54 11.40
N GLU A 101 -14.78 0.96 11.62
CA GLU A 101 -14.46 2.34 11.95
C GLU A 101 -14.81 3.31 10.80
N LEU A 102 -14.49 2.92 9.57
CA LEU A 102 -14.82 3.73 8.38
C LEU A 102 -16.33 3.92 8.24
N ALA A 103 -17.14 2.88 8.53
CA ALA A 103 -18.58 2.98 8.51
C ALA A 103 -19.12 4.01 9.53
N ALA A 104 -18.54 4.07 10.72
CA ALA A 104 -18.89 5.06 11.74
C ALA A 104 -18.55 6.50 11.27
N ILE A 105 -17.44 6.68 10.55
CA ILE A 105 -17.02 8.00 10.04
C ILE A 105 -17.94 8.47 8.90
N VAL A 106 -18.40 7.57 8.04
CA VAL A 106 -19.21 7.93 6.85
C VAL A 106 -20.72 7.78 7.06
N ASP A 107 -21.17 7.53 8.29
CA ASP A 107 -22.58 7.35 8.69
C ASP A 107 -23.34 6.30 7.84
N LYS A 108 -22.64 5.27 7.36
CA LYS A 108 -23.23 4.20 6.58
C LYS A 108 -22.90 2.85 7.23
N PRO A 109 -23.89 2.04 7.59
CA PRO A 109 -23.63 0.73 8.16
C PRO A 109 -22.92 -0.16 7.12
N VAL A 110 -21.69 -0.55 7.44
CA VAL A 110 -20.98 -1.64 6.75
C VAL A 110 -21.25 -2.90 7.53
N THR A 111 -21.98 -3.82 6.96
CA THR A 111 -22.11 -5.15 7.54
C THR A 111 -20.76 -5.86 7.47
N ALA A 112 -20.18 -6.16 8.63
CA ALA A 112 -19.03 -7.06 8.70
C ALA A 112 -19.45 -8.42 8.16
N GLY A 113 -18.80 -8.89 7.13
CA GLY A 113 -19.10 -10.17 6.53
C GLY A 113 -18.54 -10.32 5.12
N PRO A 114 -18.52 -11.56 4.60
CA PRO A 114 -18.00 -11.85 3.29
C PRO A 114 -18.89 -11.30 2.19
N THR A 115 -18.87 -10.00 1.97
CA THR A 115 -19.65 -9.37 0.93
C THR A 115 -18.81 -9.19 -0.33
N SER A 116 -19.45 -9.50 -1.44
CA SER A 116 -18.96 -9.46 -2.80
C SER A 116 -17.94 -8.35 -3.10
N VAL A 117 -16.93 -8.75 -3.83
CA VAL A 117 -15.71 -8.02 -4.16
C VAL A 117 -15.92 -6.81 -5.07
N GLU A 118 -17.13 -6.54 -5.56
CA GLU A 118 -17.36 -5.49 -6.54
C GLU A 118 -17.95 -4.23 -5.90
N ALA A 119 -17.23 -3.13 -6.01
CA ALA A 119 -17.77 -1.81 -5.75
C ALA A 119 -18.84 -1.48 -6.82
N ARG A 120 -20.11 -1.55 -6.41
CA ARG A 120 -21.23 -1.08 -7.26
C ARG A 120 -21.43 0.41 -7.02
N PRO A 121 -21.89 1.20 -8.01
CA PRO A 121 -22.32 2.56 -7.77
C PRO A 121 -23.32 2.61 -6.62
N GLY A 122 -23.03 3.41 -5.59
CA GLY A 122 -23.84 3.49 -4.36
C GLY A 122 -23.50 2.46 -3.27
N ALA A 123 -22.51 1.57 -3.49
CA ALA A 123 -22.01 0.71 -2.43
C ALA A 123 -21.31 1.54 -1.33
N PRO A 124 -21.39 1.13 -0.05
CA PRO A 124 -20.71 1.83 1.03
C PRO A 124 -19.20 1.84 0.80
N THR A 125 -18.57 2.97 1.15
CA THR A 125 -17.11 3.09 1.11
C THR A 125 -16.49 2.03 2.00
N ARG A 126 -15.52 1.28 1.47
CA ARG A 126 -14.81 0.25 2.24
C ARG A 126 -13.43 -0.02 1.70
N VAL A 127 -12.55 -0.46 2.58
CA VAL A 127 -11.21 -0.92 2.25
C VAL A 127 -11.26 -2.41 1.88
N LEU A 128 -10.72 -2.72 0.72
CA LEU A 128 -10.52 -4.09 0.23
C LEU A 128 -9.04 -4.47 0.35
N CYS A 129 -8.70 -5.75 0.28
CA CYS A 129 -7.31 -6.19 0.23
C CYS A 129 -6.55 -5.51 -0.93
N ALA A 130 -7.21 -5.40 -2.09
CA ALA A 130 -6.65 -4.73 -3.26
C ALA A 130 -6.37 -3.23 -3.04
N SER A 131 -7.07 -2.56 -2.10
CA SER A 131 -6.85 -1.13 -1.82
C SER A 131 -5.44 -0.81 -1.31
N CYS A 132 -4.79 -1.79 -0.68
CA CYS A 132 -3.42 -1.65 -0.18
C CYS A 132 -2.42 -2.52 -0.96
N HIS A 133 -2.85 -3.72 -1.37
CA HIS A 133 -1.92 -4.69 -1.96
C HIS A 133 -1.66 -4.49 -3.46
N HIS A 134 -2.66 -4.02 -4.23
CA HIS A 134 -2.49 -3.74 -5.67
C HIS A 134 -1.85 -4.88 -6.49
N GLY A 135 -2.08 -6.14 -6.10
CA GLY A 135 -1.45 -7.29 -6.74
C GLY A 135 -0.03 -7.60 -6.25
N LEU A 136 0.34 -7.12 -5.06
CA LEU A 136 1.60 -7.46 -4.38
C LEU A 136 1.31 -8.16 -3.05
N PRO A 137 1.99 -9.27 -2.73
CA PRO A 137 1.80 -9.96 -1.46
C PRO A 137 2.27 -9.12 -0.27
N ILE A 138 3.26 -8.25 -0.49
CA ILE A 138 3.76 -7.27 0.48
C ILE A 138 3.79 -5.92 -0.26
N PRO A 139 2.89 -4.97 0.07
CA PRO A 139 2.83 -3.65 -0.56
C PRO A 139 3.96 -2.76 -0.02
N VAL A 140 5.06 -2.72 -0.74
CA VAL A 140 6.22 -1.87 -0.42
C VAL A 140 6.31 -0.78 -1.48
N PRO A 141 6.44 0.51 -1.10
CA PRO A 141 6.62 1.60 -2.04
C PRO A 141 7.83 1.40 -2.95
N LEU A 142 7.73 1.84 -4.22
CA LEU A 142 8.81 1.69 -5.20
C LEU A 142 10.15 2.24 -4.66
N GLY A 143 10.13 3.41 -4.05
CA GLY A 143 11.32 4.03 -3.48
C GLY A 143 12.05 3.18 -2.44
N GLU A 144 11.30 2.44 -1.61
CA GLU A 144 11.89 1.52 -0.62
C GLU A 144 12.51 0.30 -1.29
N VAL A 145 11.84 -0.27 -2.30
CA VAL A 145 12.39 -1.41 -3.06
C VAL A 145 13.68 -1.02 -3.77
N ILE A 146 13.75 0.20 -4.33
CA ILE A 146 14.95 0.73 -4.97
C ILE A 146 16.03 0.99 -3.93
N SER A 147 15.70 1.60 -2.79
CA SER A 147 16.66 1.85 -1.69
C SER A 147 17.26 0.55 -1.15
N GLU A 148 16.48 -0.53 -1.06
CA GLU A 148 16.99 -1.85 -0.68
C GLU A 148 17.98 -2.39 -1.71
N ALA A 149 17.66 -2.27 -3.00
CA ALA A 149 18.56 -2.68 -4.08
C ALA A 149 19.87 -1.87 -4.09
N GLU A 150 19.82 -0.56 -3.76
CA GLU A 150 21.01 0.30 -3.65
C GLU A 150 22.05 -0.23 -2.65
N LYS A 151 21.63 -0.96 -1.62
CA LYS A 151 22.57 -1.53 -0.61
C LYS A 151 23.59 -2.49 -1.21
N SER A 152 23.28 -3.11 -2.34
CA SER A 152 24.15 -4.08 -3.01
C SER A 152 25.09 -3.49 -4.06
N GLY A 153 24.77 -2.30 -4.61
CA GLY A 153 25.55 -1.74 -5.73
C GLY A 153 25.20 -0.28 -6.07
N GLY A 154 24.69 0.47 -5.09
CA GLY A 154 24.38 1.89 -5.26
C GLY A 154 23.29 2.14 -6.31
N ALA A 155 23.30 3.34 -6.89
CA ALA A 155 22.31 3.76 -7.88
C ALA A 155 22.26 2.86 -9.13
N ILE A 156 23.35 2.16 -9.45
CA ILE A 156 23.38 1.23 -10.60
C ILE A 156 22.44 0.04 -10.31
N ALA A 157 22.55 -0.57 -9.13
CA ALA A 157 21.68 -1.66 -8.72
C ALA A 157 20.22 -1.18 -8.56
N GLY A 158 20.02 0.02 -8.00
CA GLY A 158 18.71 0.66 -7.91
C GLY A 158 18.04 0.83 -9.28
N LEU A 159 18.77 1.35 -10.28
CA LEU A 159 18.27 1.50 -11.65
C LEU A 159 17.98 0.15 -12.32
N ALA A 160 18.82 -0.85 -12.11
CA ALA A 160 18.56 -2.20 -12.63
C ALA A 160 17.25 -2.75 -12.07
N LYS A 161 17.03 -2.57 -10.76
CA LYS A 161 15.78 -2.97 -10.11
C LYS A 161 14.56 -2.18 -10.61
N PHE A 162 14.70 -0.88 -10.81
CA PHE A 162 13.64 -0.05 -11.41
C PHE A 162 13.24 -0.58 -12.79
N LYS A 163 14.23 -0.85 -13.68
CA LYS A 163 13.98 -1.37 -15.03
C LYS A 163 13.28 -2.73 -14.99
N GLU A 164 13.71 -3.63 -14.10
CA GLU A 164 13.06 -4.93 -13.86
C GLU A 164 11.60 -4.78 -13.46
N LEU A 165 11.33 -3.95 -12.44
CA LEU A 165 9.98 -3.73 -11.94
C LEU A 165 9.09 -3.06 -12.99
N ARG A 166 9.63 -2.07 -13.72
CA ARG A 166 8.91 -1.41 -14.78
C ARG A 166 8.55 -2.36 -15.93
N ALA A 167 9.46 -3.24 -16.33
CA ALA A 167 9.19 -4.24 -17.35
C ALA A 167 8.07 -5.20 -16.94
N LYS A 168 7.97 -5.51 -15.65
CA LYS A 168 6.97 -6.44 -15.11
C LYS A 168 5.62 -5.81 -14.81
N PHE A 169 5.59 -4.56 -14.34
CA PHE A 169 4.42 -3.95 -13.74
C PHE A 169 3.94 -2.65 -14.42
N TYR A 170 4.61 -2.20 -15.49
CA TYR A 170 4.20 -0.98 -16.19
C TYR A 170 2.77 -1.10 -16.74
N GLY A 171 1.95 -0.09 -16.48
CA GLY A 171 0.52 -0.10 -16.82
C GLY A 171 -0.38 -0.77 -15.78
N GLY A 172 0.21 -1.41 -14.75
CA GLY A 172 -0.50 -1.89 -13.58
C GLY A 172 -0.60 -0.84 -12.47
N GLN A 173 -1.14 -1.24 -11.32
CA GLN A 173 -1.32 -0.37 -10.16
C GLN A 173 -0.33 -0.68 -9.03
N GLN A 174 0.63 -1.58 -9.25
CA GLN A 174 1.57 -2.05 -8.25
C GLN A 174 2.53 -0.96 -7.80
N TYR A 175 3.04 -0.21 -8.77
CA TYR A 175 4.01 0.86 -8.56
C TYR A 175 3.70 2.06 -9.45
N ASP A 176 4.08 3.24 -8.97
CA ASP A 176 4.10 4.45 -9.77
C ASP A 176 5.35 4.46 -10.69
N PHE A 177 5.12 4.51 -12.01
CA PHE A 177 6.17 4.65 -13.01
C PHE A 177 5.98 5.94 -13.83
N THR A 178 5.31 6.94 -13.27
CA THR A 178 5.23 8.28 -13.86
C THR A 178 6.58 9.01 -13.75
N GLU A 179 6.68 10.17 -14.38
CA GLU A 179 7.90 10.97 -14.30
C GLU A 179 8.31 11.38 -12.88
N TYR A 180 7.36 11.36 -11.93
CA TYR A 180 7.62 11.67 -10.52
C TYR A 180 8.45 10.60 -9.81
N ALA A 181 8.36 9.35 -10.24
CA ALA A 181 8.98 8.22 -9.54
C ALA A 181 10.50 8.37 -9.42
N LEU A 182 11.20 8.49 -10.54
CA LEU A 182 12.67 8.63 -10.53
C LEU A 182 13.13 10.01 -10.06
N VAL A 183 12.33 11.07 -10.24
CA VAL A 183 12.61 12.40 -9.66
C VAL A 183 12.55 12.33 -8.13
N GLY A 184 11.58 11.62 -7.56
CA GLY A 184 11.48 11.42 -6.10
C GLY A 184 12.68 10.66 -5.52
N ILE A 185 13.10 9.58 -6.20
CA ILE A 185 14.30 8.81 -5.81
C ILE A 185 15.57 9.68 -5.92
N ALA A 186 15.71 10.45 -7.00
CA ALA A 186 16.83 11.38 -7.17
C ALA A 186 16.85 12.47 -6.09
N THR A 187 15.69 13.00 -5.70
CA THR A 187 15.57 13.97 -4.61
C THR A 187 16.04 13.37 -3.28
N THR A 188 15.69 12.12 -3.01
CA THR A 188 16.17 11.38 -1.82
C THR A 188 17.70 11.25 -1.85
N ALA A 189 18.28 10.92 -3.01
CA ALA A 189 19.74 10.86 -3.18
C ALA A 189 20.41 12.23 -2.96
N LEU A 190 19.79 13.33 -3.45
CA LEU A 190 20.28 14.69 -3.23
C LEU A 190 20.27 15.08 -1.75
N ASN A 191 19.19 14.78 -1.05
CA ASN A 191 19.07 15.03 0.40
C ASN A 191 20.14 14.23 1.20
N ALA A 192 20.49 13.04 0.69
CA ALA A 192 21.57 12.22 1.23
C ALA A 192 22.98 12.68 0.77
N LYS A 193 23.10 13.85 0.11
CA LYS A 193 24.35 14.41 -0.43
C LYS A 193 25.03 13.50 -1.45
N ARG A 194 24.25 12.81 -2.27
CA ARG A 194 24.70 11.91 -3.35
C ARG A 194 24.28 12.46 -4.73
N PRO A 195 24.80 13.63 -5.17
CA PRO A 195 24.35 14.27 -6.41
C PRO A 195 24.67 13.45 -7.67
N ASP A 196 25.74 12.65 -7.67
CA ASP A 196 26.07 11.79 -8.80
C ASP A 196 25.06 10.66 -8.98
N ASP A 197 24.56 10.10 -7.89
CA ASP A 197 23.50 9.09 -7.94
C ASP A 197 22.18 9.70 -8.38
N ALA A 198 21.85 10.89 -7.89
CA ALA A 198 20.69 11.63 -8.35
C ALA A 198 20.71 11.86 -9.86
N LEU A 199 21.85 12.28 -10.41
CA LEU A 199 22.01 12.49 -11.86
C LEU A 199 21.78 11.21 -12.67
N LYS A 200 22.22 10.04 -12.17
CA LYS A 200 21.96 8.75 -12.82
C LYS A 200 20.45 8.46 -12.94
N TYR A 201 19.69 8.66 -11.86
CA TYR A 201 18.25 8.48 -11.86
C TYR A 201 17.53 9.48 -12.78
N LEU A 202 17.96 10.74 -12.78
CA LEU A 202 17.37 11.78 -13.61
C LEU A 202 17.67 11.55 -15.10
N GLN A 203 18.88 11.10 -15.44
CA GLN A 203 19.21 10.69 -16.81
C GLN A 203 18.35 9.53 -17.27
N ALA A 204 18.16 8.51 -16.42
CA ALA A 204 17.25 7.40 -16.72
C ALA A 204 15.80 7.86 -16.87
N ASN A 205 15.37 8.88 -16.10
CA ASN A 205 14.02 9.43 -16.25
C ASN A 205 13.81 10.06 -17.64
N LEU A 206 14.81 10.75 -18.16
CA LEU A 206 14.75 11.33 -19.51
C LEU A 206 14.69 10.28 -20.63
N GLU A 207 15.11 9.02 -20.40
CA GLU A 207 14.90 7.93 -21.36
C GLU A 207 13.39 7.67 -21.58
N TYR A 208 12.56 7.86 -20.55
CA TYR A 208 11.10 7.66 -20.60
C TYR A 208 10.33 8.95 -20.82
N PHE A 209 10.81 10.07 -20.25
CA PHE A 209 10.16 11.38 -20.26
C PHE A 209 11.10 12.48 -20.74
N PRO A 210 11.47 12.48 -22.03
CA PRO A 210 12.53 13.39 -22.57
C PRO A 210 12.18 14.88 -22.50
N LYS A 211 10.89 15.21 -22.31
CA LYS A 211 10.40 16.60 -22.21
C LYS A 211 9.95 16.97 -20.78
N SER A 212 10.43 16.26 -19.77
CA SER A 212 10.08 16.53 -18.38
C SER A 212 10.80 17.76 -17.84
N SER A 213 10.08 18.89 -17.72
CA SER A 213 10.60 20.12 -17.11
C SER A 213 11.12 19.89 -15.69
N MET A 214 10.37 19.09 -14.88
CA MET A 214 10.77 18.80 -13.50
C MET A 214 12.07 17.97 -13.42
N THR A 215 12.32 17.10 -14.40
CA THR A 215 13.57 16.33 -14.44
C THR A 215 14.77 17.25 -14.70
N TYR A 216 14.66 18.17 -15.66
CA TYR A 216 15.72 19.16 -15.89
C TYR A 216 15.92 20.08 -14.68
N GLN A 217 14.83 20.51 -14.03
CA GLN A 217 14.94 21.29 -12.79
C GLN A 217 15.69 20.51 -11.69
N ALA A 218 15.39 19.23 -11.48
CA ALA A 218 16.08 18.40 -10.52
C ALA A 218 17.56 18.14 -10.91
N MET A 219 17.86 18.00 -12.21
CA MET A 219 19.23 17.90 -12.71
C MET A 219 20.03 19.18 -12.42
N ALA A 220 19.41 20.34 -12.56
CA ALA A 220 20.05 21.60 -12.20
C ALA A 220 20.39 21.65 -10.70
N GLN A 221 19.50 21.18 -9.82
CA GLN A 221 19.78 21.11 -8.39
C GLN A 221 20.97 20.18 -8.10
N ALA A 222 21.02 19.02 -8.76
CA ALA A 222 22.11 18.07 -8.61
C ALA A 222 23.45 18.64 -9.10
N LYS A 223 23.47 19.32 -10.26
CA LYS A 223 24.66 19.95 -10.81
C LYS A 223 25.13 21.12 -9.94
N ASN A 224 24.19 21.93 -9.46
CA ASN A 224 24.52 23.02 -8.53
C ASN A 224 25.11 22.49 -7.22
N ALA A 225 24.58 21.39 -6.68
CA ALA A 225 25.14 20.72 -5.49
C ALA A 225 26.58 20.20 -5.72
N LYS A 226 26.95 19.94 -6.98
CA LYS A 226 28.33 19.60 -7.40
C LYS A 226 29.20 20.82 -7.64
N GLY A 227 28.67 22.04 -7.56
CA GLY A 227 29.36 23.28 -7.88
C GLY A 227 29.37 23.66 -9.37
N ASP A 228 28.73 22.87 -10.25
CA ASP A 228 28.61 23.18 -11.67
C ASP A 228 27.41 24.10 -11.94
N LYS A 229 27.59 25.36 -11.54
CA LYS A 229 26.60 26.42 -11.71
C LYS A 229 26.24 26.67 -13.18
N GLY A 230 27.22 26.57 -14.10
CA GLY A 230 27.00 26.81 -15.53
C GLY A 230 26.07 25.76 -16.14
N ALA A 231 26.31 24.48 -15.83
CA ALA A 231 25.42 23.39 -16.28
C ALA A 231 24.05 23.45 -15.60
N ALA A 232 23.94 23.83 -14.32
CA ALA A 232 22.69 24.02 -13.64
C ALA A 232 21.82 25.13 -14.30
N ILE A 233 22.40 26.25 -14.68
CA ILE A 233 21.70 27.32 -15.40
C ILE A 233 21.13 26.81 -16.74
N LYS A 234 21.91 26.05 -17.52
CA LYS A 234 21.42 25.46 -18.78
C LYS A 234 20.25 24.53 -18.61
N ASP A 235 20.28 23.66 -17.57
CA ASP A 235 19.18 22.77 -17.30
C ASP A 235 17.92 23.53 -16.86
N LEU A 236 18.07 24.61 -16.07
CA LEU A 236 16.94 25.46 -15.69
C LEU A 236 16.34 26.23 -16.88
N GLU A 237 17.18 26.70 -17.81
CA GLU A 237 16.72 27.31 -19.07
C GLU A 237 15.88 26.30 -19.86
N THR A 238 16.37 25.05 -19.98
CA THR A 238 15.63 23.97 -20.62
C THR A 238 14.31 23.67 -19.89
N ALA A 239 14.33 23.59 -18.56
CA ALA A 239 13.12 23.36 -17.76
C ALA A 239 12.06 24.44 -18.01
N VAL A 240 12.45 25.72 -18.02
CA VAL A 240 11.55 26.85 -18.28
C VAL A 240 11.06 26.87 -19.73
N GLN A 241 11.90 26.46 -20.68
CA GLN A 241 11.49 26.35 -22.08
C GLN A 241 10.45 25.23 -22.28
N LEU A 242 10.61 24.08 -21.60
CA LEU A 242 9.69 22.94 -21.68
C LEU A 242 8.37 23.22 -20.97
N ASP A 243 8.41 23.89 -19.83
CA ASP A 243 7.24 24.32 -19.09
C ASP A 243 7.38 25.77 -18.62
N PRO A 244 6.82 26.74 -19.41
CA PRO A 244 6.80 28.14 -19.02
C PRO A 244 5.96 28.45 -17.77
N GLN A 245 5.23 27.51 -17.23
CA GLN A 245 4.48 27.68 -15.97
C GLN A 245 5.22 27.12 -14.76
N ASN A 246 6.39 26.51 -14.94
CA ASN A 246 7.22 26.05 -13.83
C ASN A 246 7.86 27.23 -13.09
N VAL A 247 7.12 27.78 -12.15
CA VAL A 247 7.54 28.94 -11.34
C VAL A 247 8.79 28.62 -10.52
N GLN A 248 8.94 27.38 -10.05
CA GLN A 248 10.11 26.98 -9.26
C GLN A 248 11.40 27.01 -10.10
N ALA A 249 11.35 26.49 -11.32
CA ALA A 249 12.51 26.56 -12.23
C ALA A 249 12.88 27.99 -12.57
N LYS A 250 11.91 28.89 -12.81
CA LYS A 250 12.15 30.32 -13.05
C LYS A 250 12.83 30.98 -11.86
N ASN A 251 12.34 30.77 -10.66
CA ASN A 251 12.90 31.36 -9.45
C ASN A 251 14.33 30.88 -9.20
N GLN A 252 14.59 29.57 -9.37
CA GLN A 252 15.92 28.99 -9.24
C GLN A 252 16.89 29.56 -10.30
N LEU A 253 16.43 29.72 -11.55
CA LEU A 253 17.21 30.32 -12.64
C LEU A 253 17.62 31.75 -12.32
N GLN A 254 16.68 32.57 -11.85
CA GLN A 254 16.95 33.95 -11.45
C GLN A 254 17.94 34.02 -10.29
N GLN A 255 17.75 33.17 -9.28
CA GLN A 255 18.65 33.10 -8.14
C GLN A 255 20.07 32.73 -8.55
N LEU A 256 20.25 31.72 -9.41
CA LEU A 256 21.57 31.31 -9.87
C LEU A 256 22.23 32.36 -10.79
N LYS A 257 21.49 33.08 -11.62
CA LYS A 257 22.02 34.15 -12.45
C LYS A 257 22.37 35.43 -11.69
N GLY A 258 21.71 35.68 -10.56
CA GLY A 258 21.91 36.85 -9.70
C GLY A 258 23.04 36.71 -8.69
N GLN A 259 23.61 35.53 -8.51
CA GLN A 259 24.79 35.25 -7.71
C GLN A 259 26.06 35.30 -8.56
#